data_4d369c18a72ab21bab0c164495220e68
#
_entry.id   4d369c18a72ab21bab0c164495220e68
#
_cell.length_a   1.000
_cell.length_b   1.000
_cell.length_c   1.000
_cell.angle_alpha   90.00
_cell.angle_beta   90.00
_cell.angle_gamma   90.00
#
_symmetry.space_group_name_H-M   'P 1'
#
loop_
_entity.id
_entity.type
_entity.pdbx_description
1 polymer ?
#
loop_
_entity_poly.entity_id
_entity_poly.type
_entity_poly.pdbx_seq_one_letter_code
_entity_poly.pdbx_strand_id
1 'polypeptide(L)'
;MEKSKLAAPSSVPRHVAIIMDGNNRWAKKRLLPGVAGHKAGVDAVRAVIEVCAKSGVEVLTLFAFSSENWQRPAEEVGALMELFFSALRREAKRLNENNISLRIIGDRSRFHPELQAAMREAEALTAGNNRFILQIAANYGGQWDIAQAAQRLAREVQAGHLRPEDITPGLLQTCLATGELPLPDLCIRTGGEHRISNFLLWQLAYAELYFSDLYWPDFKHEAMRIALADFASRQRRFGKTSEQVEAGARA
;
A
#
# COMPACT_ATOMS: atom_id res chain seq x y z
N MET A 1 -19.52 -23.21 -13.59
CA MET A 1 -18.83 -23.18 -12.28
C MET A 1 -17.38 -23.57 -12.53
N GLU A 2 -16.55 -22.60 -12.81
CA GLU A 2 -15.12 -22.81 -13.06
C GLU A 2 -14.41 -22.89 -11.71
N LYS A 3 -13.85 -24.05 -11.40
CA LYS A 3 -13.04 -24.25 -10.19
C LYS A 3 -11.77 -23.42 -10.36
N SER A 4 -11.69 -22.27 -9.72
CA SER A 4 -10.45 -21.51 -9.54
C SER A 4 -9.42 -22.49 -8.94
N LYS A 5 -8.41 -22.87 -9.74
CA LYS A 5 -7.23 -23.59 -9.26
C LYS A 5 -6.52 -22.64 -8.30
N LEU A 6 -6.68 -22.85 -7.02
CA LEU A 6 -5.85 -22.23 -6.00
C LEU A 6 -4.42 -22.73 -6.23
N ALA A 7 -3.56 -21.85 -6.77
CA ALA A 7 -2.14 -22.11 -6.86
C ALA A 7 -1.58 -22.47 -5.47
N ALA A 8 -0.56 -23.32 -5.43
CA ALA A 8 0.18 -23.62 -4.20
C ALA A 8 0.63 -22.29 -3.55
N PRO A 9 0.63 -22.17 -2.22
CA PRO A 9 1.01 -20.93 -1.56
C PRO A 9 2.41 -20.52 -2.01
N SER A 10 2.50 -19.40 -2.72
CA SER A 10 3.77 -18.80 -3.12
C SER A 10 4.56 -18.44 -1.86
N SER A 11 5.84 -18.80 -1.82
CA SER A 11 6.75 -18.39 -0.73
C SER A 11 7.03 -16.87 -0.74
N VAL A 12 6.59 -16.16 -1.77
CA VAL A 12 6.74 -14.71 -1.93
C VAL A 12 5.35 -14.07 -1.98
N PRO A 13 5.10 -12.99 -1.21
CA PRO A 13 3.84 -12.27 -1.29
C PRO A 13 3.73 -11.56 -2.66
N ARG A 14 2.58 -11.68 -3.31
CA ARG A 14 2.31 -10.95 -4.55
C ARG A 14 2.15 -9.46 -4.29
N HIS A 15 1.53 -9.09 -3.18
CA HIS A 15 1.28 -7.71 -2.79
C HIS A 15 1.71 -7.48 -1.34
N VAL A 16 2.60 -6.51 -1.14
CA VAL A 16 3.05 -6.03 0.16
C VAL A 16 2.47 -4.65 0.43
N ALA A 17 1.84 -4.46 1.59
CA ALA A 17 1.36 -3.15 2.07
C ALA A 17 2.22 -2.71 3.26
N ILE A 18 2.62 -1.42 3.33
CA ILE A 18 3.49 -0.94 4.41
C ILE A 18 2.96 0.34 5.04
N ILE A 19 2.84 0.32 6.37
CA ILE A 19 2.60 1.51 7.20
C ILE A 19 3.96 2.02 7.66
N MET A 20 4.39 3.16 7.09
CA MET A 20 5.71 3.77 7.27
C MET A 20 5.75 4.62 8.53
N ASP A 21 5.77 3.98 9.70
CA ASP A 21 5.73 4.67 10.99
C ASP A 21 7.13 4.86 11.61
N GLY A 22 7.26 5.91 12.42
CA GLY A 22 8.45 6.19 13.22
C GLY A 22 9.36 7.31 12.68
N ASN A 23 9.02 7.98 11.56
CA ASN A 23 9.84 9.05 10.99
C ASN A 23 10.17 10.16 11.99
N ASN A 24 9.16 10.72 12.66
CA ASN A 24 9.35 11.78 13.65
C ASN A 24 10.13 11.28 14.89
N ARG A 25 9.86 10.05 15.35
CA ARG A 25 10.58 9.45 16.48
C ARG A 25 12.05 9.21 16.14
N TRP A 26 12.33 8.80 14.90
CA TRP A 26 13.70 8.63 14.38
C TRP A 26 14.47 9.96 14.38
N ALA A 27 13.88 11.04 13.90
CA ALA A 27 14.46 12.36 13.88
C ALA A 27 14.69 12.89 15.31
N LYS A 28 13.69 12.80 16.18
CA LYS A 28 13.76 13.23 17.57
C LYS A 28 14.89 12.52 18.33
N LYS A 29 15.07 11.22 18.14
CA LYS A 29 16.17 10.43 18.77
C LYS A 29 17.56 10.93 18.32
N ARG A 30 17.65 11.63 17.20
CA ARG A 30 18.88 12.20 16.62
C ARG A 30 18.98 13.72 16.78
N LEU A 31 18.10 14.33 17.58
CA LEU A 31 18.00 15.77 17.79
C LEU A 31 17.81 16.55 16.48
N LEU A 32 17.09 15.97 15.52
CA LEU A 32 16.80 16.55 14.22
C LEU A 32 15.31 17.00 14.14
N PRO A 33 15.00 18.00 13.31
CA PRO A 33 13.60 18.34 12.98
C PRO A 33 12.85 17.14 12.40
N GLY A 34 11.54 17.01 12.69
CA GLY A 34 10.70 15.88 12.24
C GLY A 34 10.77 15.63 10.73
N VAL A 35 10.83 16.68 9.92
CA VAL A 35 10.93 16.60 8.45
C VAL A 35 12.20 15.85 8.00
N ALA A 36 13.28 15.89 8.77
CA ALA A 36 14.51 15.16 8.45
C ALA A 36 14.28 13.63 8.49
N GLY A 37 13.44 13.15 9.41
CA GLY A 37 13.04 11.75 9.45
C GLY A 37 12.26 11.33 8.21
N HIS A 38 11.30 12.14 7.77
CA HIS A 38 10.54 11.89 6.55
C HIS A 38 11.43 11.93 5.30
N LYS A 39 12.40 12.86 5.23
CA LYS A 39 13.39 12.91 4.15
C LYS A 39 14.25 11.65 4.12
N ALA A 40 14.74 11.18 5.27
CA ALA A 40 15.49 9.92 5.38
C ALA A 40 14.61 8.70 5.02
N GLY A 41 13.31 8.77 5.29
CA GLY A 41 12.33 7.75 4.92
C GLY A 41 12.21 7.53 3.40
N VAL A 42 12.53 8.52 2.58
CA VAL A 42 12.53 8.35 1.10
C VAL A 42 13.60 7.36 0.65
N ASP A 43 14.75 7.31 1.32
CA ASP A 43 15.79 6.34 1.01
C ASP A 43 15.37 4.91 1.41
N ALA A 44 14.60 4.77 2.49
CA ALA A 44 14.01 3.50 2.88
C ALA A 44 12.99 3.02 1.82
N VAL A 45 12.16 3.93 1.26
CA VAL A 45 11.26 3.60 0.13
C VAL A 45 12.04 2.98 -1.03
N ARG A 46 13.15 3.59 -1.45
CA ARG A 46 13.98 3.07 -2.55
C ARG A 46 14.52 1.67 -2.27
N ALA A 47 15.06 1.48 -1.05
CA ALA A 47 15.61 0.20 -0.63
C ALA A 47 14.54 -0.90 -0.62
N VAL A 48 13.34 -0.60 -0.14
CA VAL A 48 12.21 -1.54 -0.08
C VAL A 48 11.70 -1.87 -1.48
N ILE A 49 11.54 -0.88 -2.37
CA ILE A 49 11.17 -1.10 -3.78
C ILE A 49 12.16 -2.06 -4.44
N GLU A 50 13.46 -1.84 -4.24
CA GLU A 50 14.51 -2.67 -4.84
C GLU A 50 14.42 -4.13 -4.37
N VAL A 51 14.24 -4.36 -3.07
CA VAL A 51 14.09 -5.72 -2.52
C VAL A 51 12.82 -6.37 -3.03
N CYS A 52 11.67 -5.70 -2.97
CA CYS A 52 10.39 -6.22 -3.45
C CYS A 52 10.47 -6.62 -4.93
N ALA A 53 10.94 -5.73 -5.79
CA ALA A 53 11.05 -5.98 -7.23
C ALA A 53 12.02 -7.12 -7.58
N LYS A 54 13.10 -7.31 -6.80
CA LYS A 54 14.05 -8.43 -6.98
C LYS A 54 13.53 -9.75 -6.44
N SER A 55 12.64 -9.71 -5.44
CA SER A 55 12.08 -10.91 -4.80
C SER A 55 10.86 -11.46 -5.52
N GLY A 56 10.34 -10.81 -6.56
CA GLY A 56 9.16 -11.26 -7.29
C GLY A 56 7.82 -10.76 -6.73
N VAL A 57 7.85 -9.75 -5.86
CA VAL A 57 6.64 -9.01 -5.45
C VAL A 57 6.11 -8.24 -6.65
N GLU A 58 4.81 -8.28 -6.90
CA GLU A 58 4.15 -7.62 -8.03
C GLU A 58 3.71 -6.19 -7.68
N VAL A 59 3.21 -6.00 -6.44
CA VAL A 59 2.63 -4.75 -5.98
C VAL A 59 3.19 -4.37 -4.60
N LEU A 60 3.56 -3.09 -4.45
CA LEU A 60 3.91 -2.50 -3.16
C LEU A 60 3.01 -1.30 -2.91
N THR A 61 2.21 -1.34 -1.85
CA THR A 61 1.39 -0.20 -1.41
C THR A 61 2.00 0.44 -0.16
N LEU A 62 2.31 1.73 -0.23
CA LEU A 62 2.89 2.51 0.84
C LEU A 62 1.90 3.51 1.42
N PHE A 63 1.68 3.51 2.73
CA PHE A 63 0.85 4.48 3.43
C PHE A 63 1.65 5.75 3.70
N ALA A 64 1.62 6.70 2.77
CA ALA A 64 2.42 7.92 2.83
C ALA A 64 1.76 9.03 3.66
N PHE A 65 0.41 9.14 3.60
CA PHE A 65 -0.33 10.17 4.33
C PHE A 65 -1.77 9.70 4.57
N SER A 66 -2.17 9.58 5.85
CA SER A 66 -3.54 9.20 6.20
C SER A 66 -4.48 10.40 6.23
N SER A 67 -5.79 10.16 6.12
CA SER A 67 -6.83 11.19 6.28
C SER A 67 -6.76 11.88 7.64
N GLU A 68 -6.31 11.20 8.68
CA GLU A 68 -6.15 11.72 10.04
C GLU A 68 -4.95 12.65 10.19
N ASN A 69 -3.94 12.55 9.30
CA ASN A 69 -2.72 13.36 9.37
C ASN A 69 -2.96 14.87 9.11
N TRP A 70 -4.10 15.23 8.53
CA TRP A 70 -4.49 16.64 8.43
C TRP A 70 -4.72 17.33 9.78
N GLN A 71 -4.87 16.57 10.86
CA GLN A 71 -4.99 17.10 12.22
C GLN A 71 -3.64 17.50 12.85
N ARG A 72 -2.53 17.22 12.18
CA ARG A 72 -1.19 17.63 12.59
C ARG A 72 -1.02 19.16 12.47
N PRO A 73 -0.01 19.76 13.15
CA PRO A 73 0.29 21.17 12.98
C PRO A 73 0.46 21.53 11.49
N ALA A 74 -0.09 22.68 11.10
CA ALA A 74 -0.13 23.12 9.69
C ALA A 74 1.26 23.21 9.04
N GLU A 75 2.27 23.62 9.81
CA GLU A 75 3.67 23.63 9.35
C GLU A 75 4.21 22.25 9.01
N GLU A 76 3.89 21.23 9.84
CA GLU A 76 4.27 19.84 9.58
C GLU A 76 3.58 19.32 8.33
N VAL A 77 2.28 19.56 8.19
CA VAL A 77 1.51 19.17 7.00
C VAL A 77 2.08 19.84 5.75
N GLY A 78 2.36 21.15 5.77
CA GLY A 78 2.96 21.86 4.66
C GLY A 78 4.31 21.27 4.24
N ALA A 79 5.20 21.03 5.20
CA ALA A 79 6.50 20.41 4.93
C ALA A 79 6.39 19.00 4.35
N LEU A 80 5.40 18.21 4.79
CA LEU A 80 5.14 16.87 4.23
C LEU A 80 4.61 16.95 2.79
N MET A 81 3.74 17.92 2.48
CA MET A 81 3.23 18.11 1.12
C MET A 81 4.35 18.55 0.14
N GLU A 82 5.23 19.44 0.58
CA GLU A 82 6.39 19.83 -0.22
C GLU A 82 7.38 18.70 -0.45
N LEU A 83 7.63 17.90 0.59
CA LEU A 83 8.47 16.70 0.46
C LEU A 83 7.86 15.69 -0.53
N PHE A 84 6.54 15.47 -0.45
CA PHE A 84 5.85 14.58 -1.36
C PHE A 84 5.89 15.08 -2.81
N PHE A 85 5.64 16.38 -3.03
CA PHE A 85 5.73 17.00 -4.34
C PHE A 85 7.15 16.86 -4.94
N SER A 86 8.18 17.20 -4.14
CA SER A 86 9.57 17.07 -4.56
C SER A 86 9.97 15.64 -4.86
N ALA A 87 9.49 14.67 -4.05
CA ALA A 87 9.76 13.26 -4.26
C ALA A 87 9.11 12.75 -5.55
N LEU A 88 7.84 13.10 -5.82
CA LEU A 88 7.15 12.73 -7.06
C LEU A 88 7.93 13.18 -8.29
N ARG A 89 8.29 14.47 -8.37
CA ARG A 89 9.01 15.02 -9.51
C ARG A 89 10.38 14.38 -9.73
N ARG A 90 11.10 14.07 -8.65
CA ARG A 90 12.42 13.45 -8.73
C ARG A 90 12.37 11.97 -9.06
N GLU A 91 11.44 11.23 -8.47
CA GLU A 91 11.40 9.77 -8.59
C GLU A 91 10.62 9.29 -9.83
N ALA A 92 9.68 10.08 -10.37
CA ALA A 92 8.84 9.67 -11.50
C ALA A 92 9.67 9.17 -12.71
N LYS A 93 10.71 9.93 -13.11
CA LYS A 93 11.61 9.53 -14.20
C LYS A 93 12.34 8.22 -13.88
N ARG A 94 12.86 8.07 -12.65
CA ARG A 94 13.55 6.86 -12.21
C ARG A 94 12.62 5.64 -12.16
N LEU A 95 11.37 5.82 -11.73
CA LEU A 95 10.37 4.75 -11.75
C LEU A 95 10.13 4.29 -13.19
N ASN A 96 9.97 5.24 -14.12
CA ASN A 96 9.77 4.94 -15.53
C ASN A 96 10.96 4.19 -16.15
N GLU A 97 12.18 4.63 -15.89
CA GLU A 97 13.43 3.98 -16.36
C GLU A 97 13.57 2.54 -15.83
N ASN A 98 12.98 2.22 -14.69
CA ASN A 98 12.99 0.88 -14.08
C ASN A 98 11.74 0.05 -14.39
N ASN A 99 10.89 0.49 -15.31
CA ASN A 99 9.64 -0.17 -15.70
C ASN A 99 8.68 -0.39 -14.50
N ILE A 100 8.58 0.63 -13.61
CA ILE A 100 7.71 0.64 -12.44
C ILE A 100 6.50 1.53 -12.74
N SER A 101 5.29 0.99 -12.62
CA SER A 101 4.04 1.76 -12.72
C SER A 101 3.74 2.41 -11.37
N LEU A 102 3.51 3.72 -11.37
CA LEU A 102 3.08 4.47 -10.20
C LEU A 102 1.56 4.62 -10.20
N ARG A 103 0.93 4.35 -9.06
CA ARG A 103 -0.47 4.64 -8.81
C ARG A 103 -0.61 5.40 -7.50
N ILE A 104 -1.51 6.38 -7.45
CA ILE A 104 -1.78 7.16 -6.23
C ILE A 104 -3.24 7.00 -5.88
N ILE A 105 -3.52 6.48 -4.68
CA ILE A 105 -4.87 6.29 -4.15
C ILE A 105 -5.14 7.21 -2.97
N GLY A 106 -6.42 7.54 -2.76
CA GLY A 106 -6.90 8.45 -1.71
C GLY A 106 -7.60 9.68 -2.29
N ASP A 107 -8.11 10.52 -1.40
CA ASP A 107 -8.84 11.74 -1.78
C ASP A 107 -7.87 12.86 -2.18
N ARG A 108 -7.82 13.16 -3.47
CA ARG A 108 -6.94 14.19 -4.02
C ARG A 108 -7.49 15.61 -3.87
N SER A 109 -8.77 15.77 -3.52
CA SER A 109 -9.46 17.06 -3.54
C SER A 109 -8.86 18.10 -2.60
N ARG A 110 -8.24 17.65 -1.50
CA ARG A 110 -7.60 18.53 -0.50
C ARG A 110 -6.19 18.96 -0.84
N PHE A 111 -5.56 18.37 -1.85
CA PHE A 111 -4.22 18.76 -2.26
C PHE A 111 -4.24 20.00 -3.15
N HIS A 112 -3.19 20.80 -3.05
CA HIS A 112 -3.00 21.96 -3.92
C HIS A 112 -3.01 21.53 -5.40
N PRO A 113 -3.59 22.34 -6.33
CA PRO A 113 -3.71 21.98 -7.75
C PRO A 113 -2.39 21.55 -8.41
N GLU A 114 -1.27 22.17 -8.05
CA GLU A 114 0.05 21.83 -8.59
C GLU A 114 0.48 20.41 -8.17
N LEU A 115 0.22 20.00 -6.91
CA LEU A 115 0.50 18.65 -6.45
C LEU A 115 -0.40 17.63 -7.17
N GLN A 116 -1.69 17.94 -7.35
CA GLN A 116 -2.59 17.10 -8.13
C GLN A 116 -2.14 16.96 -9.59
N ALA A 117 -1.61 18.02 -10.20
CA ALA A 117 -1.05 17.97 -11.55
C ALA A 117 0.18 17.06 -11.60
N ALA A 118 1.13 17.24 -10.66
CA ALA A 118 2.32 16.40 -10.56
C ALA A 118 2.00 14.91 -10.34
N MET A 119 0.95 14.60 -9.55
CA MET A 119 0.46 13.22 -9.40
C MET A 119 0.01 12.65 -10.74
N ARG A 120 -0.84 13.37 -11.49
CA ARG A 120 -1.33 12.92 -12.81
C ARG A 120 -0.19 12.76 -13.82
N GLU A 121 0.75 13.67 -13.85
CA GLU A 121 1.93 13.60 -14.73
C GLU A 121 2.81 12.39 -14.42
N ALA A 122 3.08 12.10 -13.15
CA ALA A 122 3.88 10.96 -12.73
C ALA A 122 3.18 9.61 -13.05
N GLU A 123 1.88 9.54 -12.83
CA GLU A 123 1.07 8.36 -13.20
C GLU A 123 1.05 8.17 -14.73
N ALA A 124 0.82 9.23 -15.50
CA ALA A 124 0.79 9.18 -16.96
C ALA A 124 2.15 8.75 -17.53
N LEU A 125 3.26 9.31 -17.01
CA LEU A 125 4.61 8.95 -17.42
C LEU A 125 4.91 7.45 -17.25
N THR A 126 4.35 6.84 -16.20
CA THR A 126 4.64 5.44 -15.82
C THR A 126 3.53 4.47 -16.18
N ALA A 127 2.46 4.91 -16.84
CA ALA A 127 1.25 4.12 -17.11
C ALA A 127 1.51 2.87 -17.97
N GLY A 128 2.49 2.92 -18.89
CA GLY A 128 2.86 1.80 -19.76
C GLY A 128 3.74 0.74 -19.08
N ASN A 129 4.22 0.98 -17.87
CA ASN A 129 5.12 0.09 -17.16
C ASN A 129 4.35 -1.10 -16.55
N ASN A 130 4.98 -2.27 -16.56
CA ASN A 130 4.31 -3.51 -16.18
C ASN A 130 5.15 -4.48 -15.33
N ARG A 131 6.41 -4.13 -15.01
CA ARG A 131 7.29 -4.99 -14.22
C ARG A 131 6.91 -5.01 -12.74
N PHE A 132 6.50 -3.87 -12.19
CA PHE A 132 6.21 -3.69 -10.78
C PHE A 132 5.26 -2.52 -10.59
N ILE A 133 4.34 -2.61 -9.65
CA ILE A 133 3.40 -1.54 -9.33
C ILE A 133 3.75 -0.96 -7.96
N LEU A 134 4.10 0.33 -7.94
CA LEU A 134 4.20 1.12 -6.73
C LEU A 134 2.91 1.90 -6.53
N GLN A 135 2.16 1.58 -5.49
CA GLN A 135 0.95 2.30 -5.11
C GLN A 135 1.19 3.14 -3.87
N ILE A 136 0.88 4.42 -3.93
CA ILE A 136 1.03 5.36 -2.81
C ILE A 136 -0.35 5.74 -2.30
N ALA A 137 -0.65 5.42 -1.05
CA ALA A 137 -1.86 5.87 -0.36
C ALA A 137 -1.59 7.25 0.26
N ALA A 138 -2.19 8.30 -0.31
CA ALA A 138 -2.02 9.69 0.05
C ALA A 138 -3.39 10.33 0.33
N ASN A 139 -3.59 10.90 1.51
CA ASN A 139 -4.89 11.31 2.03
C ASN A 139 -5.90 10.15 1.95
N TYR A 140 -5.48 9.00 2.41
CA TYR A 140 -6.23 7.76 2.33
C TYR A 140 -6.72 7.32 3.72
N GLY A 141 -7.87 6.68 3.76
CA GLY A 141 -8.41 5.97 4.90
C GLY A 141 -9.33 4.84 4.42
N GLY A 142 -9.23 3.65 5.02
CA GLY A 142 -10.02 2.49 4.61
C GLY A 142 -11.53 2.69 4.77
N GLN A 143 -11.96 3.41 5.81
CA GLN A 143 -13.37 3.79 5.99
C GLN A 143 -13.86 4.69 4.85
N TRP A 144 -13.05 5.70 4.46
CA TRP A 144 -13.34 6.56 3.33
C TRP A 144 -13.44 5.75 2.03
N ASP A 145 -12.50 4.85 1.78
CA ASP A 145 -12.46 4.02 0.57
C ASP A 145 -13.72 3.15 0.44
N ILE A 146 -14.13 2.49 1.53
CA ILE A 146 -15.37 1.69 1.57
C ILE A 146 -16.61 2.58 1.33
N ALA A 147 -16.65 3.77 1.94
CA ALA A 147 -17.76 4.70 1.74
C ALA A 147 -17.84 5.20 0.28
N GLN A 148 -16.70 5.49 -0.37
CA GLN A 148 -16.66 5.88 -1.79
C GLN A 148 -17.13 4.73 -2.70
N ALA A 149 -16.69 3.49 -2.43
CA ALA A 149 -17.14 2.31 -3.17
C ALA A 149 -18.66 2.11 -3.02
N ALA A 150 -19.19 2.22 -1.81
CA ALA A 150 -20.63 2.13 -1.54
C ALA A 150 -21.43 3.23 -2.26
N GLN A 151 -20.96 4.48 -2.24
CA GLN A 151 -21.59 5.59 -2.98
C GLN A 151 -21.59 5.36 -4.49
N ARG A 152 -20.49 4.82 -5.04
CA ARG A 152 -20.41 4.47 -6.47
C ARG A 152 -21.46 3.43 -6.83
N LEU A 153 -21.57 2.35 -6.07
CA LEU A 153 -22.57 1.30 -6.31
C LEU A 153 -24.00 1.81 -6.15
N ALA A 154 -24.26 2.66 -5.15
CA ALA A 154 -25.58 3.28 -4.97
C ALA A 154 -26.00 4.15 -6.19
N ARG A 155 -25.05 4.87 -6.82
CA ARG A 155 -25.31 5.63 -8.05
C ARG A 155 -25.63 4.71 -9.23
N GLU A 156 -24.94 3.58 -9.38
CA GLU A 156 -25.25 2.59 -10.42
C GLU A 156 -26.64 1.98 -10.24
N VAL A 157 -27.05 1.72 -8.99
CA VAL A 157 -28.41 1.27 -8.66
C VAL A 157 -29.44 2.36 -9.01
N GLN A 158 -29.20 3.61 -8.61
CA GLN A 158 -30.07 4.74 -8.90
C GLN A 158 -30.23 4.98 -10.43
N ALA A 159 -29.16 4.74 -11.20
CA ALA A 159 -29.16 4.85 -12.65
C ALA A 159 -29.84 3.65 -13.36
N GLY A 160 -30.24 2.62 -12.63
CA GLY A 160 -30.84 1.40 -13.18
C GLY A 160 -29.83 0.45 -13.85
N HIS A 161 -28.53 0.68 -13.69
CA HIS A 161 -27.47 -0.18 -14.25
C HIS A 161 -27.18 -1.40 -13.38
N LEU A 162 -27.57 -1.37 -12.11
CA LEU A 162 -27.32 -2.41 -11.13
C LEU A 162 -28.55 -2.58 -10.24
N ARG A 163 -28.86 -3.81 -9.82
CA ARG A 163 -29.88 -4.07 -8.80
C ARG A 163 -29.20 -4.20 -7.43
N PRO A 164 -29.88 -3.81 -6.33
CA PRO A 164 -29.29 -3.91 -4.98
C PRO A 164 -28.80 -5.32 -4.63
N GLU A 165 -29.54 -6.36 -5.06
CA GLU A 165 -29.20 -7.76 -4.80
C GLU A 165 -27.97 -8.26 -5.58
N ASP A 166 -27.51 -7.55 -6.61
CA ASP A 166 -26.32 -7.87 -7.38
C ASP A 166 -25.05 -7.30 -6.71
N ILE A 167 -25.19 -6.50 -5.64
CA ILE A 167 -24.04 -6.00 -4.87
C ILE A 167 -23.46 -7.13 -4.02
N THR A 168 -22.39 -7.71 -4.51
CA THR A 168 -21.64 -8.78 -3.83
C THR A 168 -20.34 -8.24 -3.21
N PRO A 169 -19.72 -8.95 -2.24
CA PRO A 169 -18.40 -8.59 -1.74
C PRO A 169 -17.34 -8.44 -2.85
N GLY A 170 -17.40 -9.28 -3.88
CA GLY A 170 -16.49 -9.19 -5.03
C GLY A 170 -16.71 -7.91 -5.84
N LEU A 171 -17.95 -7.53 -6.10
CA LEU A 171 -18.26 -6.28 -6.81
C LEU A 171 -17.84 -5.06 -5.98
N LEU A 172 -18.10 -5.05 -4.67
CA LEU A 172 -17.63 -3.98 -3.80
C LEU A 172 -16.09 -3.84 -3.86
N GLN A 173 -15.37 -4.95 -3.84
CA GLN A 173 -13.91 -4.97 -3.91
C GLN A 173 -13.39 -4.30 -5.20
N THR A 174 -14.02 -4.52 -6.35
CA THR A 174 -13.61 -3.88 -7.61
C THR A 174 -13.82 -2.36 -7.61
N CYS A 175 -14.71 -1.87 -6.75
CA CYS A 175 -14.99 -0.44 -6.59
C CYS A 175 -14.05 0.28 -5.60
N LEU A 176 -13.26 -0.45 -4.83
CA LEU A 176 -12.26 0.11 -3.91
C LEU A 176 -11.07 0.73 -4.66
N ALA A 177 -10.35 1.62 -4.00
CA ALA A 177 -9.23 2.36 -4.60
C ALA A 177 -8.08 1.47 -5.11
N THR A 178 -7.93 0.25 -4.58
CA THR A 178 -6.98 -0.74 -5.07
C THR A 178 -7.45 -1.44 -6.35
N GLY A 179 -8.76 -1.38 -6.65
CA GLY A 179 -9.35 -1.92 -7.86
C GLY A 179 -9.10 -3.42 -8.04
N GLU A 180 -8.60 -3.78 -9.23
CA GLU A 180 -8.34 -5.17 -9.64
C GLU A 180 -6.95 -5.69 -9.24
N LEU A 181 -6.17 -4.92 -8.48
CA LEU A 181 -4.88 -5.39 -7.99
C LEU A 181 -5.08 -6.61 -7.06
N PRO A 182 -4.10 -7.53 -6.99
CA PRO A 182 -4.15 -8.60 -6.01
C PRO A 182 -4.28 -8.00 -4.61
N LEU A 183 -5.05 -8.64 -3.73
CA LEU A 183 -5.14 -8.23 -2.33
C LEU A 183 -3.76 -8.33 -1.65
N PRO A 184 -3.46 -7.50 -0.66
CA PRO A 184 -2.23 -7.62 0.10
C PRO A 184 -2.12 -9.00 0.78
N ASP A 185 -1.01 -9.67 0.56
CA ASP A 185 -0.66 -10.90 1.25
C ASP A 185 0.04 -10.64 2.58
N LEU A 186 0.84 -9.56 2.62
CA LEU A 186 1.63 -9.13 3.77
C LEU A 186 1.42 -7.64 4.03
N CYS A 187 1.07 -7.31 5.28
CA CYS A 187 1.07 -5.93 5.77
C CYS A 187 2.17 -5.75 6.81
N ILE A 188 3.08 -4.82 6.55
CA ILE A 188 4.18 -4.47 7.44
C ILE A 188 3.87 -3.15 8.14
N ARG A 189 4.10 -3.06 9.45
CA ARG A 189 4.14 -1.79 10.15
C ARG A 189 5.44 -1.62 10.90
N THR A 190 6.11 -0.49 10.68
CA THR A 190 7.33 -0.09 11.38
C THR A 190 7.02 0.76 12.61
N GLY A 191 8.00 0.96 13.49
CA GLY A 191 7.91 1.88 14.62
C GLY A 191 7.36 1.28 15.91
N GLY A 192 7.23 -0.05 16.03
CA GLY A 192 6.84 -0.73 17.26
C GLY A 192 5.35 -0.59 17.63
N GLU A 193 4.49 -0.23 16.70
CA GLU A 193 3.05 -0.09 16.90
C GLU A 193 2.30 -1.26 16.27
N HIS A 194 1.32 -1.84 16.97
CA HIS A 194 0.63 -3.09 16.63
C HIS A 194 -0.84 -2.84 16.23
N ARG A 195 -1.09 -1.98 15.25
CA ARG A 195 -2.41 -1.63 14.70
C ARG A 195 -2.30 -1.24 13.22
N ILE A 196 -3.39 -1.33 12.47
CA ILE A 196 -3.42 -0.98 11.03
C ILE A 196 -3.89 0.46 10.76
N SER A 197 -4.36 1.17 11.75
CA SER A 197 -4.68 2.62 11.71
C SER A 197 -5.49 3.04 10.48
N ASN A 198 -6.62 2.40 10.25
CA ASN A 198 -7.52 2.72 9.12
C ASN A 198 -6.88 2.52 7.72
N PHE A 199 -5.78 1.73 7.61
CA PHE A 199 -5.14 1.42 6.33
C PHE A 199 -5.77 0.18 5.71
N LEU A 200 -6.17 0.24 4.44
CA LEU A 200 -6.65 -0.87 3.60
C LEU A 200 -7.58 -1.87 4.34
N LEU A 201 -8.60 -1.37 5.07
CA LEU A 201 -9.43 -2.18 5.99
C LEU A 201 -10.04 -3.42 5.33
N TRP A 202 -10.62 -3.25 4.15
CA TRP A 202 -11.23 -4.36 3.40
C TRP A 202 -10.17 -5.31 2.87
N GLN A 203 -9.12 -4.75 2.30
CA GLN A 203 -8.12 -5.49 1.54
C GLN A 203 -7.20 -6.34 2.44
N LEU A 204 -7.01 -5.94 3.72
CA LEU A 204 -6.16 -6.64 4.69
C LEU A 204 -6.86 -7.78 5.43
N ALA A 205 -8.11 -8.10 5.11
CA ALA A 205 -8.92 -9.09 5.85
C ALA A 205 -8.24 -10.46 6.02
N TYR A 206 -7.39 -10.87 5.07
CA TYR A 206 -6.64 -12.13 5.10
C TYR A 206 -5.13 -11.96 4.93
N ALA A 207 -4.63 -10.72 5.10
CA ALA A 207 -3.21 -10.45 5.03
C ALA A 207 -2.49 -10.93 6.29
N GLU A 208 -1.28 -11.46 6.10
CA GLU A 208 -0.35 -11.69 7.22
C GLU A 208 0.16 -10.33 7.72
N LEU A 209 0.26 -10.18 9.06
CA LEU A 209 0.75 -8.95 9.67
C LEU A 209 2.17 -9.15 10.19
N TYR A 210 3.07 -8.22 9.87
CA TYR A 210 4.43 -8.16 10.37
C TYR A 210 4.68 -6.81 11.06
N PHE A 211 5.02 -6.81 12.34
CA PHE A 211 5.32 -5.63 13.11
C PHE A 211 6.80 -5.55 13.39
N SER A 212 7.41 -4.39 13.10
CA SER A 212 8.84 -4.14 13.30
C SER A 212 9.06 -2.99 14.28
N ASP A 213 9.97 -3.19 15.24
CA ASP A 213 10.40 -2.15 16.19
C ASP A 213 11.27 -1.08 15.53
N LEU A 214 11.84 -1.36 14.34
CA LEU A 214 12.62 -0.40 13.59
C LEU A 214 11.77 0.79 13.19
N TYR A 215 12.28 2.00 13.31
CA TYR A 215 11.67 3.17 12.69
C TYR A 215 11.83 3.11 11.18
N TRP A 216 10.86 3.66 10.44
CA TRP A 216 10.84 3.59 8.97
C TRP A 216 12.16 3.95 8.28
N PRO A 217 12.90 5.04 8.65
CA PRO A 217 14.17 5.37 8.00
C PRO A 217 15.26 4.29 8.13
N ASP A 218 15.17 3.44 9.15
CA ASP A 218 16.11 2.35 9.39
C ASP A 218 15.63 1.02 8.79
N PHE A 219 14.36 0.94 8.34
CA PHE A 219 13.77 -0.23 7.70
C PHE A 219 14.16 -0.28 6.21
N LYS A 220 15.32 -0.88 5.91
CA LYS A 220 15.90 -0.93 4.57
C LYS A 220 16.02 -2.37 4.06
N HIS A 221 16.99 -2.62 3.17
CA HIS A 221 17.16 -3.89 2.45
C HIS A 221 17.10 -5.11 3.36
N GLU A 222 17.89 -5.13 4.45
CA GLU A 222 17.98 -6.31 5.32
C GLU A 222 16.67 -6.53 6.09
N ALA A 223 16.10 -5.48 6.68
CA ALA A 223 14.84 -5.57 7.39
C ALA A 223 13.71 -6.05 6.47
N MET A 224 13.67 -5.59 5.22
CA MET A 224 12.68 -6.05 4.24
C MET A 224 12.88 -7.52 3.86
N ARG A 225 14.13 -8.00 3.69
CA ARG A 225 14.41 -9.42 3.44
C ARG A 225 13.96 -10.30 4.62
N ILE A 226 14.23 -9.85 5.86
CA ILE A 226 13.76 -10.56 7.06
C ILE A 226 12.23 -10.67 7.08
N ALA A 227 11.52 -9.58 6.79
CA ALA A 227 10.05 -9.60 6.74
C ALA A 227 9.51 -10.55 5.65
N LEU A 228 10.15 -10.61 4.47
CA LEU A 228 9.78 -11.56 3.41
C LEU A 228 10.10 -13.00 3.79
N ALA A 229 11.22 -13.25 4.48
CA ALA A 229 11.58 -14.58 4.97
C ALA A 229 10.63 -15.07 6.07
N ASP A 230 10.22 -14.17 6.98
CA ASP A 230 9.21 -14.46 7.99
C ASP A 230 7.88 -14.84 7.32
N PHE A 231 7.42 -14.08 6.33
CA PHE A 231 6.21 -14.43 5.55
C PHE A 231 6.34 -15.81 4.90
N ALA A 232 7.47 -16.10 4.27
CA ALA A 232 7.71 -17.38 3.61
C ALA A 232 7.67 -18.58 4.57
N SER A 233 7.96 -18.37 5.85
CA SER A 233 7.93 -19.41 6.89
C SER A 233 6.53 -19.72 7.42
N ARG A 234 5.53 -18.88 7.12
CA ARG A 234 4.17 -19.00 7.63
C ARG A 234 3.31 -19.89 6.74
N GLN A 235 2.45 -20.70 7.35
CA GLN A 235 1.45 -21.49 6.64
C GLN A 235 0.12 -20.73 6.54
N ARG A 236 -0.23 -20.27 5.33
CA ARG A 236 -1.51 -19.58 5.05
C ARG A 236 -2.62 -20.61 4.85
N ARG A 237 -3.62 -20.61 5.71
CA ARG A 237 -4.67 -21.65 5.74
C ARG A 237 -5.98 -21.23 5.09
N PHE A 238 -6.31 -19.96 5.04
CA PHE A 238 -7.58 -19.44 4.50
C PHE A 238 -8.82 -20.22 4.99
N GLY A 239 -8.89 -20.50 6.31
CA GLY A 239 -9.96 -21.26 6.93
C GLY A 239 -9.87 -22.79 6.77
N LYS A 240 -8.83 -23.33 6.11
CA LYS A 240 -8.57 -24.77 5.99
C LYS A 240 -7.76 -25.30 7.19
N THR A 241 -7.82 -26.62 7.44
CA THR A 241 -6.90 -27.28 8.38
C THR A 241 -5.51 -27.44 7.75
N SER A 242 -4.47 -27.64 8.59
CA SER A 242 -3.09 -27.87 8.09
C SER A 242 -3.05 -29.09 7.14
N GLU A 243 -3.74 -30.17 7.48
CA GLU A 243 -3.84 -31.41 6.67
C GLU A 243 -4.46 -31.14 5.29
N GLN A 244 -5.51 -30.29 5.22
CA GLN A 244 -6.14 -29.90 3.95
C GLN A 244 -5.20 -29.04 3.06
N VAL A 245 -4.35 -28.22 3.67
CA VAL A 245 -3.36 -27.43 2.93
C VAL A 245 -2.25 -28.32 2.38
N GLU A 246 -1.74 -29.25 3.20
CA GLU A 246 -0.69 -30.21 2.79
C GLU A 246 -1.17 -31.19 1.72
N ALA A 247 -2.40 -31.67 1.81
CA ALA A 247 -3.00 -32.55 0.80
C ALA A 247 -3.16 -31.81 -0.55
N GLY A 248 -3.53 -30.52 -0.53
CA GLY A 248 -3.66 -29.71 -1.74
C GLY A 248 -2.33 -29.29 -2.38
N ALA A 249 -1.22 -29.36 -1.64
CA ALA A 249 0.13 -29.10 -2.16
C ALA A 249 0.77 -30.33 -2.84
N ARG A 250 0.23 -31.52 -2.58
CA ARG A 250 0.70 -32.81 -3.13
C ARG A 250 -0.09 -33.28 -4.36
N ALA A 251 -1.16 -32.59 -4.72
CA ALA A 251 -2.03 -32.87 -5.86
C ALA A 251 -1.80 -31.85 -7.01
#